data_0afdbd89cb3fe108e451cf0cc07c1530
#
_entry.id   0afdbd89cb3fe108e451cf0cc07c1530
#
_cell.length_a   1.000
_cell.length_b   1.000
_cell.length_c   1.000
_cell.angle_alpha   90.00
_cell.angle_beta   90.00
_cell.angle_gamma   90.00
#
_symmetry.space_group_name_H-M   'P 1'
#
loop_
_entity.id
_entity.type
_entity.pdbx_description
1 polymer ?
#
loop_
_entity_poly.entity_id
_entity_poly.type
_entity_poly.pdbx_seq_one_letter_code
_entity_poly.pdbx_strand_id
1 'polypeptide(L)'
;SHVPSDIAVGQKFLPPQETRSQEYLDSIQNWTSDNLMKINTSKTNYMVFSRCQQDFATRLSINGDVIDRKKVVKILGVWISEDAGDWSINTSEICKKSYGRISMLSKLKYAGLSVEDLLEIYCLFVRSKAEYCSVAFASSLTQEQVRKIENIEKTCLRIILQEMYIGYEESCEMLGISSVTTRRDDRLLSYAKKCIRHPTNKRFFPRNPHQFVQPQIREREPFKVNFTRTEVYKKSAIPTCQRLLNNYYMEHPERLGHGQAPGGGPREEEGDIGGEEGRGRGRGSGGEEEGSRGGGVKEG
;
A
#
# COMPACT_ATOMS: atom_id res chain seq x y z
N SER A 1 -10.50 9.71 23.88
CA SER A 1 -11.17 9.61 22.56
C SER A 1 -10.19 10.01 21.48
N HIS A 2 -9.66 9.03 20.77
CA HIS A 2 -8.74 9.24 19.67
C HIS A 2 -9.57 9.48 18.40
N VAL A 3 -9.63 10.73 17.95
CA VAL A 3 -10.20 11.06 16.63
C VAL A 3 -9.21 10.58 15.58
N PRO A 4 -9.65 9.86 14.53
CA PRO A 4 -8.76 9.50 13.43
C PRO A 4 -8.14 10.76 12.85
N SER A 5 -6.83 10.83 12.84
CA SER A 5 -6.06 12.06 12.60
C SER A 5 -5.99 12.46 11.13
N ASP A 6 -6.41 11.61 10.20
CA ASP A 6 -6.20 11.83 8.77
C ASP A 6 -7.49 11.62 7.98
N ILE A 7 -8.26 12.70 7.77
CA ILE A 7 -9.35 12.75 6.80
C ILE A 7 -8.81 13.49 5.57
N ALA A 8 -8.79 12.83 4.42
CA ALA A 8 -8.43 13.44 3.15
C ALA A 8 -9.66 13.56 2.24
N VAL A 9 -9.97 14.77 1.80
CA VAL A 9 -11.04 15.04 0.84
C VAL A 9 -10.42 15.61 -0.43
N GLY A 10 -10.68 14.97 -1.56
CA GLY A 10 -10.19 15.41 -2.87
C GLY A 10 -11.30 15.92 -3.77
N GLN A 11 -11.11 17.07 -4.39
CA GLN A 11 -12.03 17.65 -5.36
C GLN A 11 -11.31 18.01 -6.66
N LYS A 12 -11.96 17.78 -7.81
CA LYS A 12 -11.47 18.21 -9.11
C LYS A 12 -12.02 19.61 -9.42
N PHE A 13 -11.11 20.56 -9.61
CA PHE A 13 -11.47 21.92 -10.01
C PHE A 13 -11.53 22.07 -11.53
N LEU A 14 -12.57 22.76 -11.99
CA LEU A 14 -12.66 23.37 -13.31
C LEU A 14 -12.84 24.87 -13.09
N PRO A 15 -12.09 25.77 -13.73
CA PRO A 15 -12.31 27.20 -13.60
C PRO A 15 -13.73 27.55 -14.08
N PRO A 16 -14.54 28.32 -13.35
CA PRO A 16 -14.35 29.22 -12.22
C PRO A 16 -15.00 28.76 -10.89
N GLN A 17 -14.58 27.61 -10.34
CA GLN A 17 -15.28 26.96 -9.22
C GLN A 17 -14.52 27.08 -7.89
N GLU A 18 -13.99 28.24 -7.55
CA GLU A 18 -13.29 28.48 -6.28
C GLU A 18 -14.16 28.29 -5.02
N THR A 19 -15.48 28.47 -5.15
CA THR A 19 -16.43 28.45 -4.05
C THR A 19 -16.71 27.07 -3.46
N ARG A 20 -16.66 26.02 -4.26
CA ARG A 20 -17.08 24.68 -3.79
C ARG A 20 -16.20 24.06 -2.70
N SER A 21 -14.92 24.39 -2.65
CA SER A 21 -14.03 23.83 -1.62
C SER A 21 -14.37 24.33 -0.24
N GLN A 22 -14.77 25.61 -0.12
CA GLN A 22 -15.24 26.15 1.14
C GLN A 22 -16.57 25.52 1.54
N GLU A 23 -17.52 25.37 0.61
CA GLU A 23 -18.82 24.72 0.86
C GLU A 23 -18.64 23.28 1.40
N TYR A 24 -17.71 22.51 0.82
CA TYR A 24 -17.40 21.16 1.33
C TYR A 24 -16.80 21.21 2.73
N LEU A 25 -15.91 22.16 2.98
CA LEU A 25 -15.29 22.34 4.28
C LEU A 25 -16.32 22.72 5.34
N ASP A 26 -17.25 23.62 4.99
CA ASP A 26 -18.37 24.01 5.84
C ASP A 26 -19.30 22.82 6.13
N SER A 27 -19.55 21.98 5.13
CA SER A 27 -20.31 20.74 5.31
C SER A 27 -19.64 19.77 6.28
N ILE A 28 -18.31 19.60 6.19
CA ILE A 28 -17.55 18.78 7.13
C ILE A 28 -17.59 19.39 8.53
N GLN A 29 -17.46 20.70 8.64
CA GLN A 29 -17.54 21.42 9.89
C GLN A 29 -18.89 21.22 10.58
N ASN A 30 -19.99 21.37 9.84
CA ASN A 30 -21.35 21.14 10.35
C ASN A 30 -21.50 19.69 10.82
N TRP A 31 -21.09 18.72 9.99
CA TRP A 31 -21.13 17.30 10.36
C TRP A 31 -20.33 17.00 11.62
N THR A 32 -19.13 17.58 11.77
CA THR A 32 -18.32 17.36 12.99
C THR A 32 -18.97 17.98 14.21
N SER A 33 -19.62 19.16 14.07
CA SER A 33 -20.37 19.81 15.15
C SER A 33 -21.57 18.98 15.59
N ASP A 34 -22.33 18.44 14.64
CA ASP A 34 -23.50 17.57 14.91
C ASP A 34 -23.08 16.28 15.64
N ASN A 35 -21.86 15.79 15.39
CA ASN A 35 -21.31 14.62 16.04
C ASN A 35 -20.44 14.94 17.29
N LEU A 36 -20.54 16.14 17.84
CA LEU A 36 -19.79 16.59 19.03
C LEU A 36 -18.26 16.47 18.88
N MET A 37 -17.75 16.61 17.66
CA MET A 37 -16.33 16.60 17.34
C MET A 37 -15.83 17.99 17.03
N LYS A 38 -14.54 18.25 17.26
CA LYS A 38 -13.88 19.52 16.93
C LYS A 38 -12.75 19.30 15.95
N ILE A 39 -12.76 20.03 14.84
CA ILE A 39 -11.66 20.03 13.87
C ILE A 39 -10.47 20.79 14.49
N ASN A 40 -9.28 20.20 14.38
CA ASN A 40 -8.05 20.87 14.79
C ASN A 40 -7.51 21.70 13.61
N THR A 41 -7.78 23.00 13.61
CA THR A 41 -7.41 23.95 12.56
C THR A 41 -5.89 24.01 12.34
N SER A 42 -5.09 23.93 13.43
CA SER A 42 -3.62 23.98 13.34
C SER A 42 -3.00 22.74 12.67
N LYS A 43 -3.71 21.61 12.60
CA LYS A 43 -3.29 20.39 11.92
C LYS A 43 -3.96 20.20 10.57
N THR A 44 -4.96 21.01 10.27
CA THR A 44 -5.69 20.95 8.98
C THR A 44 -4.92 21.76 7.94
N ASN A 45 -4.69 21.16 6.78
CA ASN A 45 -3.98 21.78 5.68
C ASN A 45 -4.69 21.45 4.38
N TYR A 46 -4.48 22.27 3.35
CA TYR A 46 -4.91 21.94 2.01
C TYR A 46 -3.75 21.95 1.02
N MET A 47 -3.91 21.20 -0.06
CA MET A 47 -2.95 21.10 -1.15
C MET A 47 -3.71 21.23 -2.48
N VAL A 48 -3.09 21.89 -3.45
CA VAL A 48 -3.65 22.05 -4.79
C VAL A 48 -2.76 21.32 -5.79
N PHE A 49 -3.33 20.35 -6.50
CA PHE A 49 -2.68 19.71 -7.65
C PHE A 49 -3.05 20.47 -8.91
N SER A 50 -2.10 21.18 -9.51
CA SER A 50 -2.33 21.92 -10.74
C SER A 50 -1.23 21.63 -11.77
N ARG A 51 -1.62 21.54 -13.05
CA ARG A 51 -0.68 21.51 -14.16
C ARG A 51 -0.30 22.93 -14.64
N CYS A 52 -1.09 23.92 -14.26
CA CYS A 52 -0.83 25.32 -14.56
C CYS A 52 -0.08 25.93 -13.38
N GLN A 53 0.95 26.70 -13.65
CA GLN A 53 1.70 27.47 -12.64
C GLN A 53 0.90 28.67 -12.08
N GLN A 54 -0.39 28.74 -12.36
CA GLN A 54 -1.24 29.77 -11.80
C GLN A 54 -1.36 29.57 -10.30
N ASP A 55 -1.05 30.60 -9.56
CA ASP A 55 -1.20 30.62 -8.12
C ASP A 55 -2.70 30.76 -7.80
N PHE A 56 -3.33 29.64 -7.45
CA PHE A 56 -4.71 29.66 -6.99
C PHE A 56 -4.72 30.26 -5.58
N ALA A 57 -5.09 31.53 -5.50
CA ALA A 57 -5.20 32.28 -4.24
C ALA A 57 -6.43 31.88 -3.42
N THR A 58 -6.82 30.60 -3.43
CA THR A 58 -7.95 30.11 -2.65
C THR A 58 -7.56 30.14 -1.18
N ARG A 59 -8.21 31.02 -0.40
CA ARG A 59 -8.08 31.02 1.05
C ARG A 59 -9.23 30.21 1.64
N LEU A 60 -8.90 29.08 2.26
CA LEU A 60 -9.87 28.26 2.99
C LEU A 60 -9.81 28.57 4.47
N SER A 61 -10.97 28.56 5.14
CA SER A 61 -11.07 28.84 6.56
C SER A 61 -12.02 27.86 7.26
N ILE A 62 -11.78 27.60 8.54
CA ILE A 62 -12.65 26.84 9.44
C ILE A 62 -12.90 27.70 10.67
N ASN A 63 -14.16 28.00 11.00
CA ASN A 63 -14.52 28.85 12.13
C ASN A 63 -13.85 30.24 12.11
N GLY A 64 -13.50 30.76 10.93
CA GLY A 64 -12.78 32.03 10.78
C GLY A 64 -11.25 31.89 10.81
N ASP A 65 -10.70 30.74 11.21
CA ASP A 65 -9.27 30.47 11.16
C ASP A 65 -8.85 30.08 9.74
N VAL A 66 -7.87 30.77 9.18
CA VAL A 66 -7.32 30.47 7.86
C VAL A 66 -6.50 29.19 7.92
N ILE A 67 -6.71 28.29 6.96
CA ILE A 67 -5.97 27.03 6.85
C ILE A 67 -4.74 27.24 5.97
N ASP A 68 -3.61 26.61 6.34
CA ASP A 68 -2.36 26.69 5.60
C ASP A 68 -2.42 25.86 4.31
N ARG A 69 -1.98 26.48 3.21
CA ARG A 69 -1.64 25.75 1.99
C ARG A 69 -0.25 25.11 2.15
N LYS A 70 -0.16 23.81 1.87
CA LYS A 70 1.11 23.09 1.88
C LYS A 70 1.41 22.47 0.53
N LYS A 71 2.68 22.57 0.12
CA LYS A 71 3.19 21.93 -1.10
C LYS A 71 3.48 20.44 -0.90
N VAL A 72 3.69 20.03 0.32
CA VAL A 72 3.98 18.65 0.69
C VAL A 72 3.19 18.29 1.94
N VAL A 73 2.44 17.20 1.88
CA VAL A 73 1.59 16.71 2.99
C VAL A 73 1.87 15.24 3.21
N LYS A 74 1.82 14.82 4.47
CA LYS A 74 1.92 13.42 4.85
C LYS A 74 0.53 12.87 5.14
N ILE A 75 0.08 11.88 4.35
CA ILE A 75 -1.23 11.22 4.52
C ILE A 75 -0.97 9.73 4.78
N LEU A 76 -1.50 9.20 5.90
CA LEU A 76 -1.36 7.79 6.29
C LEU A 76 0.09 7.27 6.17
N GLY A 77 1.06 8.09 6.54
CA GLY A 77 2.47 7.72 6.52
C GLY A 77 3.20 7.91 5.19
N VAL A 78 2.51 8.28 4.11
CA VAL A 78 3.06 8.55 2.77
C VAL A 78 3.17 10.05 2.55
N TRP A 79 4.31 10.52 2.05
CA TRP A 79 4.53 11.91 1.67
C TRP A 79 4.06 12.13 0.23
N ILE A 80 3.18 13.11 0.05
CA ILE A 80 2.60 13.49 -1.23
C ILE A 80 3.00 14.93 -1.50
N SER A 81 3.49 15.20 -2.72
CA SER A 81 3.82 16.53 -3.22
C SER A 81 2.69 17.10 -4.07
N GLU A 82 2.57 18.43 -4.15
CA GLU A 82 1.67 19.12 -5.10
C GLU A 82 1.98 18.78 -6.57
N ASP A 83 3.23 18.42 -6.86
CA ASP A 83 3.60 17.72 -8.10
C ASP A 83 3.32 16.22 -7.90
N ALA A 84 2.20 15.76 -8.44
CA ALA A 84 1.74 14.38 -8.31
C ALA A 84 2.71 13.31 -8.87
N GLY A 85 3.72 13.74 -9.64
CA GLY A 85 4.78 12.86 -10.18
C GLY A 85 6.04 12.81 -9.31
N ASP A 86 6.19 13.71 -8.35
CA ASP A 86 7.38 13.80 -7.51
C ASP A 86 7.26 12.98 -6.23
N TRP A 87 7.97 11.86 -6.19
CA TRP A 87 8.09 10.96 -5.04
C TRP A 87 9.43 11.07 -4.31
N SER A 88 10.21 12.13 -4.57
CA SER A 88 11.57 12.29 -4.03
C SER A 88 11.60 12.35 -2.50
N ILE A 89 10.69 13.12 -1.90
CA ILE A 89 10.56 13.24 -0.44
C ILE A 89 10.16 11.90 0.17
N ASN A 90 9.14 11.24 -0.42
CA ASN A 90 8.68 9.94 0.09
C ASN A 90 9.80 8.89 0.00
N THR A 91 10.51 8.81 -1.12
CA THR A 91 11.64 7.88 -1.32
C THR A 91 12.77 8.16 -0.34
N SER A 92 13.13 9.42 -0.14
CA SER A 92 14.17 9.82 0.83
C SER A 92 13.81 9.40 2.25
N GLU A 93 12.56 9.59 2.67
CA GLU A 93 12.08 9.17 3.99
C GLU A 93 12.04 7.64 4.15
N ILE A 94 11.66 6.90 3.10
CA ILE A 94 11.73 5.44 3.10
C ILE A 94 13.18 4.99 3.29
N CYS A 95 14.12 5.52 2.50
CA CYS A 95 15.53 5.19 2.60
C CYS A 95 16.08 5.50 3.99
N LYS A 96 15.86 6.72 4.50
CA LYS A 96 16.33 7.15 5.83
C LYS A 96 15.88 6.20 6.94
N LYS A 97 14.60 5.83 6.95
CA LYS A 97 14.04 4.92 7.96
C LYS A 97 14.53 3.48 7.79
N SER A 98 14.72 3.04 6.57
CA SER A 98 15.21 1.70 6.28
C SER A 98 16.69 1.56 6.66
N TYR A 99 17.53 2.54 6.36
CA TYR A 99 18.96 2.50 6.76
C TYR A 99 19.15 2.48 8.27
N GLY A 100 18.31 3.19 9.06
CA GLY A 100 18.32 3.07 10.51
C GLY A 100 18.05 1.63 11.01
N ARG A 101 17.19 0.88 10.30
CA ARG A 101 16.89 -0.52 10.63
C ARG A 101 17.97 -1.50 10.14
N ILE A 102 18.62 -1.19 9.02
CA ILE A 102 19.77 -1.96 8.52
C ILE A 102 20.91 -1.95 9.54
N SER A 103 21.15 -0.83 10.21
CA SER A 103 22.16 -0.76 11.30
C SER A 103 21.85 -1.76 12.43
N MET A 104 20.58 -1.96 12.77
CA MET A 104 20.18 -2.98 13.73
C MET A 104 20.45 -4.39 13.19
N LEU A 105 20.11 -4.66 11.94
CA LEU A 105 20.35 -5.95 11.30
C LEU A 105 21.86 -6.31 11.31
N SER A 106 22.72 -5.33 11.04
CA SER A 106 24.17 -5.52 11.12
C SER A 106 24.64 -5.91 12.53
N LYS A 107 24.10 -5.27 13.56
CA LYS A 107 24.44 -5.59 14.97
C LYS A 107 24.01 -6.99 15.34
N LEU A 108 22.81 -7.41 14.89
CA LEU A 108 22.31 -8.77 15.14
C LEU A 108 23.14 -9.82 14.42
N LYS A 109 23.57 -9.55 13.20
CA LYS A 109 24.52 -10.43 12.49
C LYS A 109 25.84 -10.58 13.27
N TYR A 110 26.37 -9.46 13.76
CA TYR A 110 27.60 -9.47 14.57
C TYR A 110 27.42 -10.24 15.89
N ALA A 111 26.21 -10.22 16.45
CA ALA A 111 25.86 -11.00 17.64
C ALA A 111 25.69 -12.51 17.37
N GLY A 112 25.85 -12.97 16.11
CA GLY A 112 25.86 -14.39 15.75
C GLY A 112 24.51 -14.99 15.39
N LEU A 113 23.50 -14.18 15.05
CA LEU A 113 22.20 -14.70 14.59
C LEU A 113 22.38 -15.49 13.27
N SER A 114 21.56 -16.52 13.10
CA SER A 114 21.52 -17.34 11.89
C SER A 114 21.07 -16.56 10.65
N VAL A 115 21.30 -17.12 9.48
CA VAL A 115 20.85 -16.53 8.20
C VAL A 115 19.31 -16.47 8.16
N GLU A 116 18.65 -17.51 8.64
CA GLU A 116 17.20 -17.66 8.69
C GLU A 116 16.57 -16.60 9.59
N ASP A 117 17.07 -16.43 10.82
CA ASP A 117 16.58 -15.41 11.76
C ASP A 117 16.77 -13.99 11.22
N LEU A 118 17.92 -13.74 10.61
CA LEU A 118 18.21 -12.43 9.99
C LEU A 118 17.32 -12.14 8.79
N LEU A 119 17.00 -13.17 8.00
CA LEU A 119 16.05 -13.05 6.88
C LEU A 119 14.65 -12.72 7.39
N GLU A 120 14.20 -13.38 8.44
CA GLU A 120 12.90 -13.09 9.06
C GLU A 120 12.86 -11.65 9.58
N ILE A 121 13.86 -11.23 10.33
CA ILE A 121 13.99 -9.85 10.84
C ILE A 121 14.00 -8.83 9.68
N TYR A 122 14.75 -9.12 8.61
CA TYR A 122 14.71 -8.28 7.42
C TYR A 122 13.30 -8.16 6.85
N CYS A 123 12.59 -9.27 6.66
CA CYS A 123 11.23 -9.28 6.12
C CYS A 123 10.25 -8.50 7.00
N LEU A 124 10.30 -8.68 8.31
CA LEU A 124 9.37 -8.06 9.26
C LEU A 124 9.67 -6.57 9.48
N PHE A 125 10.92 -6.18 9.60
CA PHE A 125 11.27 -4.83 10.04
C PHE A 125 11.76 -3.92 8.91
N VAL A 126 12.60 -4.39 8.01
CA VAL A 126 13.17 -3.54 6.95
C VAL A 126 12.26 -3.52 5.73
N ARG A 127 11.97 -4.69 5.18
CA ARG A 127 11.15 -4.86 3.98
C ARG A 127 9.75 -4.31 4.14
N SER A 128 9.09 -4.60 5.27
CA SER A 128 7.76 -4.07 5.57
C SER A 128 7.70 -2.54 5.50
N LYS A 129 8.79 -1.86 5.88
CA LYS A 129 8.89 -0.40 5.82
C LYS A 129 9.25 0.11 4.43
N ALA A 130 10.17 -0.56 3.74
CA ALA A 130 10.59 -0.17 2.40
C ALA A 130 9.45 -0.29 1.37
N GLU A 131 8.54 -1.24 1.58
CA GLU A 131 7.45 -1.53 0.65
C GLU A 131 6.07 -1.05 1.13
N TYR A 132 6.02 -0.34 2.27
CA TYR A 132 4.77 0.21 2.79
C TYR A 132 4.07 1.11 1.77
N CYS A 133 2.78 0.85 1.50
CA CYS A 133 1.98 1.60 0.52
C CYS A 133 2.57 1.66 -0.90
N SER A 134 3.43 0.72 -1.30
CA SER A 134 4.09 0.72 -2.61
C SER A 134 3.12 0.81 -3.79
N VAL A 135 1.91 0.26 -3.66
CA VAL A 135 0.85 0.34 -4.67
C VAL A 135 0.51 1.79 -5.04
N ALA A 136 0.63 2.73 -4.12
CA ALA A 136 0.29 4.13 -4.36
C ALA A 136 1.33 4.87 -5.22
N PHE A 137 2.60 4.47 -5.17
CA PHE A 137 3.69 5.25 -5.76
C PHE A 137 4.68 4.46 -6.62
N ALA A 138 4.81 3.14 -6.43
CA ALA A 138 5.89 2.36 -7.01
C ALA A 138 5.95 2.44 -8.55
N SER A 139 4.81 2.46 -9.22
CA SER A 139 4.73 2.58 -10.69
C SER A 139 5.20 3.93 -11.23
N SER A 140 5.15 4.98 -10.39
CA SER A 140 5.49 6.37 -10.78
C SER A 140 6.93 6.76 -10.44
N LEU A 141 7.70 5.85 -9.82
CA LEU A 141 9.08 6.12 -9.44
C LEU A 141 9.99 6.31 -10.65
N THR A 142 10.97 7.21 -10.51
CA THR A 142 12.09 7.31 -11.45
C THR A 142 13.03 6.12 -11.31
N GLN A 143 13.84 5.83 -12.32
CA GLN A 143 14.83 4.75 -12.26
C GLN A 143 15.81 4.93 -11.09
N GLU A 144 16.18 6.16 -10.79
CA GLU A 144 17.04 6.47 -9.64
C GLU A 144 16.36 6.13 -8.30
N GLN A 145 15.07 6.47 -8.16
CA GLN A 145 14.29 6.15 -6.96
C GLN A 145 14.10 4.65 -6.80
N VAL A 146 13.86 3.93 -7.90
CA VAL A 146 13.80 2.46 -7.90
C VAL A 146 15.12 1.89 -7.40
N ARG A 147 16.25 2.31 -7.96
CA ARG A 147 17.60 1.86 -7.53
C ARG A 147 17.86 2.14 -6.05
N LYS A 148 17.45 3.31 -5.54
CA LYS A 148 17.60 3.66 -4.11
C LYS A 148 16.87 2.66 -3.20
N ILE A 149 15.66 2.25 -3.58
CA ILE A 149 14.88 1.29 -2.78
C ILE A 149 15.43 -0.14 -2.95
N GLU A 150 15.84 -0.54 -4.15
CA GLU A 150 16.51 -1.83 -4.37
C GLU A 150 17.82 -1.94 -3.59
N ASN A 151 18.57 -0.85 -3.47
CA ASN A 151 19.81 -0.83 -2.70
C ASN A 151 19.60 -1.11 -1.20
N ILE A 152 18.41 -0.82 -0.65
CA ILE A 152 18.05 -1.22 0.71
C ILE A 152 18.10 -2.74 0.83
N GLU A 153 17.44 -3.47 -0.08
CA GLU A 153 17.42 -4.93 -0.09
C GLU A 153 18.81 -5.49 -0.34
N LYS A 154 19.49 -5.01 -1.39
CA LYS A 154 20.87 -5.43 -1.72
C LYS A 154 21.82 -5.29 -0.52
N THR A 155 21.68 -4.22 0.25
CA THR A 155 22.49 -4.00 1.46
C THR A 155 22.12 -5.01 2.55
N CYS A 156 20.84 -5.29 2.77
CA CYS A 156 20.42 -6.31 3.72
C CYS A 156 20.93 -7.69 3.35
N LEU A 157 20.81 -8.08 2.08
CA LEU A 157 21.27 -9.40 1.61
C LEU A 157 22.78 -9.56 1.77
N ARG A 158 23.58 -8.51 1.51
CA ARG A 158 25.03 -8.53 1.79
C ARG A 158 25.35 -8.73 3.26
N ILE A 159 24.57 -8.12 4.17
CA ILE A 159 24.75 -8.29 5.61
C ILE A 159 24.38 -9.71 6.03
N ILE A 160 23.28 -10.26 5.51
CA ILE A 160 22.78 -11.60 5.86
C ILE A 160 23.75 -12.67 5.37
N LEU A 161 24.12 -12.63 4.09
CA LEU A 161 24.88 -13.67 3.41
C LEU A 161 26.41 -13.51 3.55
N GLN A 162 26.92 -12.28 3.74
CA GLN A 162 28.36 -11.98 3.82
C GLN A 162 29.13 -12.58 2.63
N GLU A 163 30.01 -13.55 2.89
CA GLU A 163 30.84 -14.23 1.88
C GLU A 163 30.02 -15.05 0.87
N MET A 164 28.82 -15.49 1.25
CA MET A 164 27.91 -16.20 0.35
C MET A 164 27.16 -15.27 -0.63
N TYR A 165 27.32 -13.95 -0.51
CA TYR A 165 26.70 -13.00 -1.43
C TYR A 165 27.42 -12.98 -2.77
N ILE A 166 26.84 -13.58 -3.80
CA ILE A 166 27.42 -13.66 -5.17
C ILE A 166 26.88 -12.50 -6.02
N GLY A 167 25.55 -12.28 -5.98
CA GLY A 167 24.83 -11.28 -6.75
C GLY A 167 23.45 -11.06 -6.18
N TYR A 168 22.70 -10.06 -6.71
CA TYR A 168 21.37 -9.75 -6.17
C TYR A 168 20.36 -10.84 -6.49
N GLU A 169 20.29 -11.26 -7.75
CA GLU A 169 19.30 -12.24 -8.23
C GLU A 169 19.59 -13.63 -7.61
N GLU A 170 20.83 -14.04 -7.63
CA GLU A 170 21.29 -15.31 -7.06
C GLU A 170 21.05 -15.36 -5.55
N SER A 171 21.24 -14.22 -4.86
CA SER A 171 20.96 -14.14 -3.42
C SER A 171 19.47 -14.22 -3.12
N CYS A 172 18.62 -13.65 -3.96
CA CYS A 172 17.18 -13.79 -3.83
C CYS A 172 16.74 -15.25 -4.01
N GLU A 173 17.27 -15.94 -5.03
CA GLU A 173 17.00 -17.36 -5.28
C GLU A 173 17.45 -18.24 -4.12
N MET A 174 18.68 -18.03 -3.64
CA MET A 174 19.25 -18.76 -2.50
C MET A 174 18.40 -18.65 -1.24
N LEU A 175 17.83 -17.47 -0.98
CA LEU A 175 17.01 -17.20 0.19
C LEU A 175 15.51 -17.46 -0.05
N GLY A 176 15.11 -17.90 -1.25
CA GLY A 176 13.72 -18.16 -1.60
C GLY A 176 12.81 -16.92 -1.58
N ILE A 177 13.37 -15.74 -1.86
CA ILE A 177 12.61 -14.48 -1.89
C ILE A 177 12.54 -13.90 -3.31
N SER A 178 11.41 -13.32 -3.66
CA SER A 178 11.27 -12.59 -4.93
C SER A 178 11.96 -11.22 -4.84
N SER A 179 12.39 -10.68 -5.98
CA SER A 179 12.97 -9.33 -6.05
C SER A 179 11.95 -8.23 -5.68
N VAL A 180 12.44 -7.05 -5.27
CA VAL A 180 11.57 -5.88 -4.97
C VAL A 180 10.65 -5.56 -6.15
N THR A 181 11.16 -5.64 -7.36
CA THR A 181 10.39 -5.30 -8.57
C THR A 181 9.25 -6.30 -8.78
N THR A 182 9.54 -7.59 -8.72
CA THR A 182 8.52 -8.67 -8.84
C THR A 182 7.42 -8.50 -7.79
N ARG A 183 7.80 -8.33 -6.52
CA ARG A 183 6.82 -8.14 -5.44
C ARG A 183 5.93 -6.91 -5.59
N ARG A 184 6.46 -5.83 -6.18
CA ARG A 184 5.67 -4.61 -6.46
C ARG A 184 4.65 -4.85 -7.56
N ASP A 185 5.05 -5.52 -8.62
CA ASP A 185 4.17 -5.84 -9.74
C ASP A 185 3.07 -6.80 -9.29
N ASP A 186 3.37 -7.80 -8.48
CA ASP A 186 2.40 -8.72 -7.88
C ASP A 186 1.38 -7.97 -7.00
N ARG A 187 1.84 -7.04 -6.18
CA ARG A 187 0.94 -6.21 -5.35
C ARG A 187 0.07 -5.29 -6.19
N LEU A 188 0.63 -4.67 -7.24
CA LEU A 188 -0.14 -3.85 -8.17
C LEU A 188 -1.19 -4.69 -8.91
N LEU A 189 -0.81 -5.88 -9.39
CA LEU A 189 -1.74 -6.81 -10.04
C LEU A 189 -2.85 -7.27 -9.07
N SER A 190 -2.49 -7.64 -7.84
CA SER A 190 -3.47 -8.01 -6.81
C SER A 190 -4.44 -6.86 -6.52
N TYR A 191 -3.92 -5.64 -6.37
CA TYR A 191 -4.75 -4.45 -6.22
C TYR A 191 -5.66 -4.21 -7.42
N ALA A 192 -5.15 -4.33 -8.63
CA ALA A 192 -5.93 -4.17 -9.85
C ALA A 192 -7.07 -5.20 -9.95
N LYS A 193 -6.80 -6.48 -9.60
CA LYS A 193 -7.82 -7.54 -9.51
C LYS A 193 -8.91 -7.20 -8.49
N LYS A 194 -8.57 -6.59 -7.35
CA LYS A 194 -9.56 -6.10 -6.38
C LYS A 194 -10.37 -4.92 -6.93
N CYS A 195 -9.72 -4.00 -7.63
CA CYS A 195 -10.38 -2.83 -8.23
C CYS A 195 -11.45 -3.20 -9.28
N ILE A 196 -11.18 -4.17 -10.15
CA ILE A 196 -12.16 -4.59 -11.19
C ILE A 196 -13.41 -5.26 -10.59
N ARG A 197 -13.29 -5.83 -9.38
CA ARG A 197 -14.41 -6.42 -8.63
C ARG A 197 -15.20 -5.37 -7.84
N HIS A 198 -14.58 -4.22 -7.51
CA HIS A 198 -15.21 -3.19 -6.69
C HIS A 198 -16.18 -2.31 -7.50
N PRO A 199 -17.43 -2.08 -7.05
CA PRO A 199 -18.47 -1.37 -7.83
C PRO A 199 -18.03 0.02 -8.30
N THR A 200 -17.35 0.78 -7.46
CA THR A 200 -16.91 2.14 -7.76
C THR A 200 -15.61 2.17 -8.59
N ASN A 201 -14.67 1.25 -8.31
CA ASN A 201 -13.34 1.31 -8.90
C ASN A 201 -13.27 0.66 -10.29
N LYS A 202 -14.19 -0.27 -10.62
CA LYS A 202 -14.26 -0.92 -11.94
C LYS A 202 -14.34 0.07 -13.10
N ARG A 203 -14.86 1.28 -12.88
CA ARG A 203 -14.93 2.35 -13.89
C ARG A 203 -13.57 2.78 -14.45
N PHE A 204 -12.49 2.56 -13.70
CA PHE A 204 -11.13 2.86 -14.15
C PHE A 204 -10.53 1.76 -15.04
N PHE A 205 -11.24 0.63 -15.18
CA PHE A 205 -10.81 -0.55 -15.94
C PHE A 205 -11.87 -0.95 -16.96
N PRO A 206 -12.17 -0.09 -17.97
CA PRO A 206 -13.18 -0.42 -18.98
C PRO A 206 -12.70 -1.60 -19.81
N ARG A 207 -13.59 -2.57 -20.03
CA ARG A 207 -13.32 -3.69 -20.94
C ARG A 207 -13.32 -3.23 -22.40
N ASN A 208 -12.56 -3.91 -23.22
CA ASN A 208 -12.52 -3.64 -24.66
C ASN A 208 -13.79 -4.20 -25.31
N PRO A 209 -14.65 -3.38 -25.95
CA PRO A 209 -15.96 -3.82 -26.44
C PRO A 209 -15.90 -4.86 -27.57
N HIS A 210 -14.75 -5.00 -28.23
CA HIS A 210 -14.63 -5.81 -29.43
C HIS A 210 -14.16 -7.26 -29.21
N GLN A 211 -14.15 -7.75 -27.97
CA GLN A 211 -13.70 -9.12 -27.67
C GLN A 211 -14.66 -10.22 -28.19
N PHE A 212 -15.92 -9.87 -28.56
CA PHE A 212 -16.96 -10.84 -28.80
C PHE A 212 -17.47 -10.92 -30.28
N VAL A 213 -16.94 -10.14 -31.20
CA VAL A 213 -17.66 -9.94 -32.50
C VAL A 213 -16.93 -10.37 -33.77
N GLN A 214 -15.64 -10.73 -33.77
CA GLN A 214 -14.96 -11.19 -35.02
C GLN A 214 -13.88 -12.25 -34.79
N PRO A 215 -13.71 -13.21 -35.77
CA PRO A 215 -12.59 -14.15 -35.75
C PRO A 215 -11.25 -13.38 -35.88
N GLN A 216 -10.31 -13.75 -35.06
CA GLN A 216 -9.19 -12.90 -34.65
C GLN A 216 -8.02 -12.97 -35.63
N ILE A 217 -7.58 -11.81 -36.09
CA ILE A 217 -6.27 -11.64 -36.74
C ILE A 217 -5.20 -11.30 -35.70
N ARG A 218 -5.59 -10.79 -34.51
CA ARG A 218 -4.68 -10.54 -33.34
C ARG A 218 -5.46 -10.72 -32.05
N GLU A 219 -4.85 -11.39 -31.07
CA GLU A 219 -5.35 -11.41 -29.69
C GLU A 219 -5.43 -9.98 -29.16
N ARG A 220 -6.63 -9.57 -28.75
CA ARG A 220 -6.85 -8.21 -28.25
C ARG A 220 -6.81 -8.18 -26.73
N GLU A 221 -6.15 -7.17 -26.21
CA GLU A 221 -6.08 -6.93 -24.77
C GLU A 221 -7.49 -6.83 -24.15
N PRO A 222 -7.75 -7.53 -23.02
CA PRO A 222 -9.07 -7.54 -22.35
C PRO A 222 -9.54 -6.17 -21.88
N PHE A 223 -8.61 -5.32 -21.40
CA PHE A 223 -8.91 -4.02 -20.87
C PHE A 223 -8.33 -2.91 -21.75
N LYS A 224 -9.13 -1.85 -21.92
CA LYS A 224 -8.68 -0.66 -22.62
C LYS A 224 -7.64 0.08 -21.78
N VAL A 225 -6.42 0.19 -22.28
CA VAL A 225 -5.40 1.04 -21.66
C VAL A 225 -5.71 2.50 -21.99
N ASN A 226 -5.74 3.34 -20.96
CA ASN A 226 -6.00 4.76 -21.14
C ASN A 226 -4.91 5.41 -22.02
N PHE A 227 -5.32 6.23 -22.99
CA PHE A 227 -4.38 7.03 -23.75
C PHE A 227 -3.63 8.00 -22.84
N THR A 228 -2.31 8.00 -22.95
CA THR A 228 -1.42 8.79 -22.08
C THR A 228 -0.62 9.78 -22.89
N ARG A 229 -0.82 11.07 -22.63
CA ARG A 229 -0.06 12.15 -23.29
C ARG A 229 1.31 12.41 -22.66
N THR A 230 1.51 12.01 -21.40
CA THR A 230 2.74 12.27 -20.66
C THR A 230 3.30 10.97 -20.08
N GLU A 231 4.63 10.88 -20.01
CA GLU A 231 5.30 9.72 -19.39
C GLU A 231 4.94 9.58 -17.90
N VAL A 232 4.72 10.69 -17.20
CA VAL A 232 4.27 10.67 -15.78
C VAL A 232 2.93 9.95 -15.65
N TYR A 233 1.95 10.30 -16.50
CA TYR A 233 0.64 9.63 -16.45
C TYR A 233 0.73 8.18 -16.91
N LYS A 234 1.54 7.87 -17.91
CA LYS A 234 1.77 6.50 -18.40
C LYS A 234 2.28 5.57 -17.32
N LYS A 235 3.16 6.08 -16.44
CA LYS A 235 3.71 5.35 -15.28
C LYS A 235 2.83 5.41 -14.04
N SER A 236 1.73 6.16 -14.04
CA SER A 236 0.84 6.21 -12.88
C SER A 236 0.12 4.87 -12.64
N ALA A 237 -0.44 4.70 -11.45
CA ALA A 237 -0.98 3.43 -10.98
C ALA A 237 -2.04 2.83 -11.93
N ILE A 238 -3.02 3.62 -12.40
CA ILE A 238 -4.13 3.11 -13.21
C ILE A 238 -3.65 2.54 -14.57
N PRO A 239 -2.92 3.28 -15.43
CA PRO A 239 -2.41 2.70 -16.68
C PRO A 239 -1.47 1.52 -16.48
N THR A 240 -0.69 1.52 -15.41
CA THR A 240 0.20 0.38 -15.08
C THR A 240 -0.62 -0.84 -14.68
N CYS A 241 -1.63 -0.69 -13.82
CA CYS A 241 -2.54 -1.76 -13.47
C CYS A 241 -3.29 -2.31 -14.68
N GLN A 242 -3.72 -1.45 -15.62
CA GLN A 242 -4.38 -1.89 -16.86
C GLN A 242 -3.47 -2.79 -17.71
N ARG A 243 -2.18 -2.41 -17.86
CA ARG A 243 -1.20 -3.25 -18.57
C ARG A 243 -0.92 -4.56 -17.86
N LEU A 244 -0.73 -4.55 -16.54
CA LEU A 244 -0.52 -5.77 -15.76
C LEU A 244 -1.71 -6.72 -15.82
N LEU A 245 -2.94 -6.19 -15.78
CA LEU A 245 -4.16 -7.00 -15.98
C LEU A 245 -4.20 -7.61 -17.37
N ASN A 246 -3.90 -6.84 -18.41
CA ASN A 246 -3.87 -7.33 -19.77
C ASN A 246 -2.86 -8.47 -19.92
N ASN A 247 -1.62 -8.29 -19.48
CA ASN A 247 -0.61 -9.33 -19.50
C ASN A 247 -1.10 -10.60 -18.77
N TYR A 248 -1.60 -10.45 -17.55
CA TYR A 248 -2.10 -11.56 -16.76
C TYR A 248 -3.23 -12.34 -17.43
N TYR A 249 -4.23 -11.65 -18.01
CA TYR A 249 -5.37 -12.33 -18.66
C TYR A 249 -5.08 -12.80 -20.08
N MET A 250 -4.03 -12.30 -20.71
CA MET A 250 -3.51 -12.89 -21.95
C MET A 250 -2.80 -14.24 -21.68
N GLU A 251 -2.11 -14.36 -20.54
CA GLU A 251 -1.50 -15.62 -20.11
C GLU A 251 -2.53 -16.61 -19.52
N HIS A 252 -3.64 -16.10 -18.97
CA HIS A 252 -4.67 -16.87 -18.27
C HIS A 252 -6.08 -16.54 -18.78
N PRO A 253 -6.40 -16.79 -20.05
CA PRO A 253 -7.68 -16.41 -20.66
C PRO A 253 -8.89 -17.08 -19.99
N GLU A 254 -8.73 -18.27 -19.42
CA GLU A 254 -9.74 -19.02 -18.69
C GLU A 254 -10.28 -18.27 -17.46
N ARG A 255 -9.47 -17.42 -16.86
CA ARG A 255 -9.84 -16.66 -15.66
C ARG A 255 -10.63 -15.37 -15.94
N LEU A 256 -10.70 -14.97 -17.19
CA LEU A 256 -11.44 -13.76 -17.59
C LEU A 256 -12.96 -13.93 -17.52
N GLY A 257 -13.47 -15.17 -17.70
CA GLY A 257 -14.89 -15.51 -17.75
C GLY A 257 -15.61 -15.63 -16.41
N HIS A 258 -14.89 -15.76 -15.29
CA HIS A 258 -15.49 -16.01 -13.97
C HIS A 258 -15.94 -14.75 -13.22
N GLY A 259 -16.06 -13.60 -13.87
CA GLY A 259 -16.50 -12.33 -13.28
C GLY A 259 -18.01 -12.06 -13.30
N GLN A 260 -18.87 -13.05 -13.61
CA GLN A 260 -20.33 -12.91 -13.61
C GLN A 260 -21.00 -14.06 -12.87
N ALA A 261 -21.14 -13.95 -11.53
CA ALA A 261 -22.34 -14.37 -10.80
C ALA A 261 -22.27 -13.83 -9.35
N PRO A 262 -23.29 -13.19 -8.84
CA PRO A 262 -23.48 -13.05 -7.40
C PRO A 262 -24.08 -14.38 -6.91
N GLY A 263 -23.29 -15.20 -6.24
CA GLY A 263 -23.81 -16.41 -5.62
C GLY A 263 -22.91 -17.62 -5.81
N GLY A 264 -22.14 -17.98 -4.78
CA GLY A 264 -21.70 -19.33 -4.52
C GLY A 264 -20.67 -19.91 -5.50
N GLY A 265 -19.43 -19.50 -5.41
CA GLY A 265 -18.29 -20.21 -5.98
C GLY A 265 -17.32 -20.64 -4.87
N PRO A 266 -16.57 -21.74 -5.06
CA PRO A 266 -15.65 -22.24 -4.04
C PRO A 266 -14.65 -21.16 -3.67
N ARG A 267 -14.36 -21.08 -2.38
CA ARG A 267 -13.26 -20.27 -1.85
C ARG A 267 -11.99 -20.73 -2.56
N GLU A 268 -11.42 -19.91 -3.43
CA GLU A 268 -10.04 -20.10 -3.83
C GLU A 268 -9.22 -20.04 -2.53
N GLU A 269 -8.54 -21.12 -2.24
CA GLU A 269 -7.58 -21.20 -1.16
C GLU A 269 -6.59 -20.05 -1.38
N GLU A 270 -6.76 -18.97 -0.61
CA GLU A 270 -5.67 -18.05 -0.35
C GLU A 270 -4.59 -18.93 0.28
N GLY A 271 -3.50 -19.12 -0.42
CA GLY A 271 -2.32 -19.77 0.15
C GLY A 271 -1.91 -18.95 1.37
N ASP A 272 -2.40 -19.41 2.51
CA ASP A 272 -2.08 -18.92 3.83
C ASP A 272 -0.59 -19.16 4.04
N ILE A 273 0.17 -18.08 4.03
CA ILE A 273 1.51 -18.10 4.61
C ILE A 273 1.29 -17.98 6.13
N GLY A 274 0.59 -18.96 6.68
CA GLY A 274 0.35 -19.13 8.10
C GLY A 274 1.38 -20.07 8.68
N GLY A 275 2.20 -19.55 9.58
CA GLY A 275 3.10 -20.35 10.39
C GLY A 275 2.34 -21.44 11.13
N GLU A 276 2.86 -22.65 11.04
CA GLU A 276 2.46 -23.77 11.88
C GLU A 276 2.80 -23.46 13.35
N GLU A 277 1.79 -23.04 14.10
CA GLU A 277 1.83 -23.17 15.57
C GLU A 277 1.52 -24.61 15.95
N GLY A 278 2.58 -25.34 16.26
CA GLY A 278 2.50 -26.67 16.87
C GLY A 278 1.84 -26.64 18.24
N ARG A 279 0.54 -26.93 18.30
CA ARG A 279 -0.16 -27.28 19.54
C ARG A 279 -0.09 -28.79 19.76
N GLY A 280 0.88 -29.21 20.56
CA GLY A 280 0.89 -30.54 21.18
C GLY A 280 -0.27 -30.71 22.15
N ARG A 281 -1.25 -31.50 21.77
CA ARG A 281 -2.28 -32.00 22.68
C ARG A 281 -1.75 -33.25 23.40
N GLY A 282 -1.31 -33.09 24.65
CA GLY A 282 -1.20 -34.18 25.60
C GLY A 282 -2.56 -34.54 26.18
N ARG A 283 -3.06 -35.73 25.86
CA ARG A 283 -4.15 -36.37 26.61
C ARG A 283 -3.55 -36.98 27.87
N GLY A 284 -4.04 -36.58 29.00
CA GLY A 284 -3.87 -37.28 30.28
C GLY A 284 -5.21 -37.42 30.97
N SER A 285 -5.63 -38.65 31.08
CA SER A 285 -6.85 -39.11 31.74
C SER A 285 -6.67 -39.21 33.24
N GLY A 286 -7.75 -38.95 33.99
CA GLY A 286 -8.12 -39.71 35.21
C GLY A 286 -7.84 -39.05 36.53
N GLY A 287 -8.86 -39.09 37.39
CA GLY A 287 -8.73 -39.12 38.84
C GLY A 287 -9.67 -38.15 39.55
N GLU A 288 -10.84 -38.66 39.86
CA GLU A 288 -11.72 -38.14 40.93
C GLU A 288 -10.99 -38.22 42.26
N GLU A 289 -11.21 -37.28 43.19
CA GLU A 289 -11.61 -37.58 44.56
C GLU A 289 -11.91 -36.29 45.35
N GLU A 290 -12.90 -36.46 46.16
CA GLU A 290 -13.55 -35.57 47.12
C GLU A 290 -12.66 -35.04 48.23
N GLY A 291 -13.08 -33.95 48.86
CA GLY A 291 -12.71 -33.75 50.26
C GLY A 291 -12.65 -32.30 50.72
N SER A 292 -13.80 -31.75 51.08
CA SER A 292 -14.19 -31.23 52.38
C SER A 292 -13.30 -30.20 53.12
N ARG A 293 -13.98 -29.11 53.45
CA ARG A 293 -13.96 -28.32 54.70
C ARG A 293 -12.76 -27.45 55.05
N GLY A 294 -13.12 -26.20 55.25
CA GLY A 294 -12.92 -25.59 56.58
C GLY A 294 -12.11 -24.32 56.57
N GLY A 295 -12.78 -23.21 56.77
CA GLY A 295 -12.65 -22.44 57.98
C GLY A 295 -11.58 -21.39 58.02
N GLY A 296 -11.99 -20.14 58.15
CA GLY A 296 -11.50 -19.32 59.24
C GLY A 296 -10.56 -18.18 58.90
N VAL A 297 -11.06 -16.97 58.70
CA VAL A 297 -10.93 -15.82 59.61
C VAL A 297 -9.54 -15.18 59.75
N LYS A 298 -9.55 -13.84 59.43
CA LYS A 298 -8.96 -12.67 60.09
C LYS A 298 -7.56 -12.19 59.74
N GLU A 299 -7.61 -10.93 59.31
CA GLU A 299 -6.93 -9.73 59.84
C GLU A 299 -5.38 -9.67 59.80
N GLY A 300 -4.99 -8.59 59.21
CA GLY A 300 -3.64 -8.01 59.24
C GLY A 300 -3.44 -7.02 58.11
#